data_c422982931d8026ae5779843deb3b044
#
_entry.id   c422982931d8026ae5779843deb3b044
#
_cell.length_a   1.000
_cell.length_b   1.000
_cell.length_c   1.000
_cell.angle_alpha   90.00
_cell.angle_beta   90.00
_cell.angle_gamma   90.00
#
_symmetry.space_group_name_H-M   'P 1'
#
loop_
_entity.id
_entity.type
_entity.pdbx_description
1 polymer ?
#
loop_
_entity_poly.entity_id
_entity_poly.type
_entity_poly.pdbx_seq_one_letter_code
_entity_poly.pdbx_strand_id
1 'polypeptide(L)'
;MEARARARFVRVTPMKARRVVDLIRGLPTAEAQAILQFAPQAASEPVGKVLDSAIANATNNHDLDANDLFVSEVYVDEGPTMKRFRPRARGSANRIRKRTSHITVVVASRTAAATEGKG
;
A
#
# COMPACT_ATOMS: atom_id res chain seq x y z
N MET A 1 -2.74 -9.55 17.05
CA MET A 1 -3.53 -9.94 15.90
C MET A 1 -3.38 -8.94 14.78
N GLU A 2 -3.30 -9.40 13.56
CA GLU A 2 -3.00 -8.59 12.39
C GLU A 2 -4.03 -8.80 11.30
N ALA A 3 -4.22 -7.79 10.47
CA ALA A 3 -4.99 -7.90 9.24
C ALA A 3 -4.18 -7.37 8.09
N ARG A 4 -4.33 -7.99 6.94
CA ARG A 4 -3.54 -7.68 5.77
C ARG A 4 -4.43 -7.35 4.59
N ALA A 5 -4.00 -6.39 3.78
CA ALA A 5 -4.60 -6.14 2.49
C ALA A 5 -3.50 -5.99 1.46
N ARG A 6 -3.79 -6.39 0.24
CA ARG A 6 -2.83 -6.33 -0.85
C ARG A 6 -3.52 -5.89 -2.12
N ALA A 7 -2.92 -4.93 -2.81
CA ALA A 7 -3.32 -4.55 -4.15
C ALA A 7 -2.27 -5.02 -5.13
N ARG A 8 -2.70 -5.75 -6.13
CA ARG A 8 -1.80 -6.29 -7.16
C ARG A 8 -1.92 -5.47 -8.44
N PHE A 9 -0.83 -5.40 -9.18
CA PHE A 9 -0.78 -4.79 -10.51
C PHE A 9 -1.21 -3.32 -10.50
N VAL A 10 -0.82 -2.60 -9.45
CA VAL A 10 -1.07 -1.17 -9.36
C VAL A 10 -0.13 -0.46 -10.33
N ARG A 11 -0.68 0.42 -11.15
CA ARG A 11 0.10 1.14 -12.16
C ARG A 11 0.86 2.31 -11.58
N VAL A 12 1.78 2.00 -10.71
CA VAL A 12 2.68 2.96 -10.08
C VAL A 12 4.04 2.32 -10.04
N THR A 13 5.09 3.08 -10.31
CA THR A 13 6.43 2.52 -10.20
C THR A 13 6.75 2.20 -8.74
N PRO A 14 7.46 1.10 -8.48
CA PRO A 14 7.79 0.74 -7.10
C PRO A 14 8.51 1.84 -6.34
N MET A 15 9.38 2.60 -6.99
CA MET A 15 10.10 3.70 -6.35
C MET A 15 9.14 4.77 -5.83
N LYS A 16 8.15 5.17 -6.63
CA LYS A 16 7.17 6.18 -6.21
C LYS A 16 6.28 5.65 -5.09
N ALA A 17 5.86 4.39 -5.19
CA ALA A 17 5.04 3.77 -4.15
C ALA A 17 5.81 3.66 -2.83
N ARG A 18 7.09 3.30 -2.88
CA ARG A 18 7.92 3.18 -1.68
C ARG A 18 8.09 4.50 -0.97
N ARG A 19 8.19 5.61 -1.70
CA ARG A 19 8.25 6.94 -1.07
C ARG A 19 7.02 7.22 -0.23
N VAL A 20 5.86 6.82 -0.72
CA VAL A 20 4.60 7.03 -0.01
C VAL A 20 4.49 6.11 1.19
N VAL A 21 4.78 4.82 1.01
CA VAL A 21 4.63 3.87 2.12
C VAL A 21 5.62 4.15 3.26
N ASP A 22 6.78 4.71 2.95
CA ASP A 22 7.74 5.09 3.98
C ASP A 22 7.20 6.19 4.92
N LEU A 23 6.26 7.00 4.43
CA LEU A 23 5.64 8.05 5.24
C LEU A 23 4.70 7.50 6.30
N ILE A 24 4.13 6.33 6.08
CA ILE A 24 3.09 5.81 6.97
C ILE A 24 3.53 4.62 7.83
N ARG A 25 4.72 4.09 7.58
CA ARG A 25 5.18 2.90 8.31
C ARG A 25 5.30 3.20 9.81
N GLY A 26 4.66 2.36 10.63
CA GLY A 26 4.73 2.47 12.07
C GLY A 26 3.76 3.47 12.69
N LEU A 27 2.97 4.18 11.88
CA LEU A 27 2.05 5.20 12.39
C LEU A 27 0.69 4.60 12.76
N PRO A 28 -0.04 5.24 13.69
CA PRO A 28 -1.45 4.91 13.88
C PRO A 28 -2.21 5.08 12.56
N THR A 29 -3.20 4.23 12.33
CA THR A 29 -3.93 4.25 11.06
C THR A 29 -4.59 5.58 10.76
N ALA A 30 -5.11 6.25 11.79
CA ALA A 30 -5.74 7.56 11.60
C ALA A 30 -4.74 8.60 11.06
N GLU A 31 -3.52 8.61 11.58
CA GLU A 31 -2.46 9.50 11.08
C GLU A 31 -2.05 9.11 9.66
N ALA A 32 -1.91 7.82 9.41
CA ALA A 32 -1.54 7.33 8.09
C ALA A 32 -2.59 7.73 7.05
N GLN A 33 -3.86 7.60 7.37
CA GLN A 33 -4.94 8.02 6.47
C GLN A 33 -4.88 9.51 6.19
N ALA A 34 -4.63 10.32 7.20
CA ALA A 34 -4.52 11.77 7.04
C ALA A 34 -3.35 12.14 6.13
N ILE A 35 -2.20 11.52 6.33
CA ILE A 35 -1.03 11.77 5.50
C ILE A 35 -1.32 11.41 4.04
N LEU A 36 -1.94 10.26 3.79
CA LEU A 36 -2.22 9.82 2.43
C LEU A 36 -3.27 10.70 1.75
N GLN A 37 -4.22 11.23 2.52
CA GLN A 37 -5.25 12.11 1.98
C GLN A 37 -4.68 13.42 1.46
N PHE A 38 -3.67 13.96 2.14
CA PHE A 38 -3.10 15.26 1.81
C PHE A 38 -1.76 15.20 1.08
N ALA A 39 -1.22 14.01 0.89
CA ALA A 39 0.04 13.87 0.17
C ALA A 39 -0.17 14.14 -1.33
N PRO A 40 0.74 14.92 -1.93
CA PRO A 40 0.56 15.31 -3.35
C PRO A 40 0.95 14.23 -4.35
N GLN A 41 1.55 13.14 -3.91
CA GLN A 41 1.99 12.09 -4.82
C GLN A 41 0.81 11.28 -5.35
N ALA A 42 0.83 11.00 -6.65
CA ALA A 42 -0.22 10.20 -7.28
C ALA A 42 -0.32 8.79 -6.69
N ALA A 43 0.78 8.26 -6.16
CA ALA A 43 0.79 6.93 -5.53
C ALA A 43 0.02 6.89 -4.21
N SER A 44 -0.31 8.04 -3.62
CA SER A 44 -1.01 8.11 -2.33
C SER A 44 -2.42 7.52 -2.41
N GLU A 45 -3.10 7.70 -3.52
CA GLU A 45 -4.46 7.18 -3.68
C GLU A 45 -4.51 5.64 -3.63
N PRO A 46 -3.73 4.91 -4.45
CA PRO A 46 -3.77 3.44 -4.34
C PRO A 46 -3.27 2.93 -3.00
N VAL A 47 -2.26 3.55 -2.40
CA VAL A 47 -1.80 3.15 -1.06
C VAL A 47 -2.90 3.38 -0.03
N GLY A 48 -3.60 4.50 -0.12
CA GLY A 48 -4.72 4.80 0.77
C GLY A 48 -5.84 3.77 0.67
N LYS A 49 -6.14 3.31 -0.53
CA LYS A 49 -7.17 2.28 -0.73
C LYS A 49 -6.76 0.95 -0.10
N VAL A 50 -5.50 0.57 -0.20
CA VAL A 50 -5.00 -0.67 0.42
C VAL A 50 -5.05 -0.54 1.94
N LEU A 51 -4.68 0.60 2.48
CA LEU A 51 -4.75 0.86 3.92
C LEU A 51 -6.19 0.75 4.40
N ASP A 52 -7.14 1.38 3.69
CA ASP A 52 -8.55 1.30 4.05
C ASP A 52 -9.06 -0.13 4.03
N SER A 53 -8.63 -0.93 3.05
CA SER A 53 -8.99 -2.34 2.98
C SER A 53 -8.43 -3.13 4.16
N ALA A 54 -7.20 -2.85 4.57
CA ALA A 54 -6.60 -3.52 5.72
C ALA A 54 -7.34 -3.18 7.00
N ILE A 55 -7.73 -1.92 7.18
CA ILE A 55 -8.53 -1.48 8.33
C ILE A 55 -9.88 -2.17 8.33
N ALA A 56 -10.54 -2.24 7.18
CA ALA A 56 -11.83 -2.92 7.06
C ALA A 56 -11.72 -4.41 7.39
N ASN A 57 -10.65 -5.06 6.94
CA ASN A 57 -10.41 -6.46 7.27
C ASN A 57 -10.22 -6.64 8.78
N ALA A 58 -9.47 -5.72 9.42
CA ALA A 58 -9.24 -5.79 10.85
C ALA A 58 -10.54 -5.63 11.64
N THR A 59 -11.36 -4.65 11.27
CA THR A 59 -12.58 -4.36 12.02
C THR A 59 -13.69 -5.36 11.74
N ASN A 60 -13.87 -5.76 10.49
CA ASN A 60 -15.00 -6.60 10.09
C ASN A 60 -14.74 -8.10 10.26
N ASN A 61 -13.51 -8.55 10.03
CA ASN A 61 -13.19 -9.97 10.05
C ASN A 61 -12.52 -10.41 11.35
N HIS A 62 -11.90 -9.49 12.07
CA HIS A 62 -11.13 -9.82 13.28
C HIS A 62 -11.61 -9.05 14.51
N ASP A 63 -12.67 -8.28 14.38
CA ASP A 63 -13.28 -7.52 15.48
C ASP A 63 -12.31 -6.61 16.22
N LEU A 64 -11.30 -6.10 15.52
CA LEU A 64 -10.36 -5.17 16.11
C LEU A 64 -10.92 -3.75 16.12
N ASP A 65 -10.54 -2.97 17.12
CA ASP A 65 -10.96 -1.58 17.22
C ASP A 65 -10.14 -0.71 16.26
N ALA A 66 -10.82 -0.02 15.33
CA ALA A 66 -10.15 0.84 14.38
C ALA A 66 -9.26 1.90 15.03
N ASN A 67 -9.65 2.37 16.22
CA ASN A 67 -8.88 3.38 16.93
C ASN A 67 -7.60 2.83 17.57
N ASP A 68 -7.46 1.52 17.64
CA ASP A 68 -6.32 0.85 18.25
C ASP A 68 -5.36 0.27 17.23
N LEU A 69 -5.54 0.58 15.96
CA LEU A 69 -4.73 0.01 14.89
C LEU A 69 -3.55 0.90 14.53
N PHE A 70 -2.47 0.27 14.12
CA PHE A 70 -1.33 0.97 13.55
C PHE A 70 -0.81 0.19 12.33
N VAL A 71 -0.06 0.86 11.49
CA VAL A 71 0.55 0.23 10.32
C VAL A 71 1.81 -0.50 10.79
N SER A 72 1.68 -1.81 11.00
CA SER A 72 2.80 -2.61 11.51
C SER A 72 3.83 -2.88 10.41
N GLU A 73 3.35 -3.20 9.22
CA GLU A 73 4.21 -3.44 8.08
C GLU A 73 3.56 -2.87 6.82
N VAL A 74 4.37 -2.31 5.96
CA VAL A 74 3.94 -1.92 4.63
C VAL A 74 5.11 -2.05 3.69
N TYR A 75 4.88 -2.66 2.55
CA TYR A 75 5.94 -2.86 1.58
C TYR A 75 5.39 -2.89 0.17
N VAL A 76 6.29 -2.67 -0.77
CA VAL A 76 5.99 -2.62 -2.19
C VAL A 76 6.89 -3.62 -2.89
N ASP A 77 6.28 -4.54 -3.61
CA ASP A 77 7.00 -5.51 -4.44
C ASP A 77 6.86 -5.10 -5.89
N GLU A 78 7.88 -5.38 -6.69
CA GLU A 78 7.79 -5.16 -8.12
C GLU A 78 6.84 -6.16 -8.74
N GLY A 79 5.87 -5.62 -9.50
CA GLY A 79 5.04 -6.45 -10.34
C GLY A 79 5.67 -6.63 -11.70
N PRO A 80 5.04 -7.41 -12.58
CA PRO A 80 5.55 -7.59 -13.92
C PRO A 80 5.53 -6.28 -14.70
N THR A 81 6.56 -6.06 -15.51
CA THR A 81 6.61 -4.94 -16.43
C THR A 81 5.88 -5.32 -17.70
N MET A 82 4.85 -4.57 -18.03
CA MET A 82 4.13 -4.80 -19.28
C MET A 82 4.84 -4.06 -20.42
N LYS A 83 5.24 -4.82 -21.42
CA LYS A 83 5.87 -4.26 -22.60
C LYS A 83 4.85 -4.15 -23.69
N ARG A 84 4.68 -2.97 -24.23
CA ARG A 84 3.80 -2.72 -25.37
C ARG A 84 4.57 -2.06 -26.47
N PHE A 85 4.23 -2.42 -27.71
CA PHE A 85 4.79 -1.81 -28.89
C PHE A 85 3.75 -0.96 -29.57
N ARG A 86 4.13 0.26 -29.93
CA ARG A 86 3.29 1.12 -30.76
C ARG A 86 3.95 1.22 -32.13
N PRO A 87 3.30 0.73 -33.20
CA PRO A 87 3.81 0.91 -34.54
C PRO A 87 3.87 2.39 -34.88
N ARG A 88 4.92 2.77 -35.54
CA ARG A 88 5.09 4.13 -36.08
C ARG A 88 4.97 4.11 -37.60
N ALA A 89 4.72 5.27 -38.19
CA ALA A 89 4.45 5.40 -39.63
C ALA A 89 5.54 4.84 -40.50
N ARG A 90 6.77 4.77 -40.03
CA ARG A 90 7.91 4.24 -40.83
C ARG A 90 8.27 2.82 -40.45
N GLY A 91 7.35 2.10 -39.86
CA GLY A 91 7.60 0.73 -39.46
C GLY A 91 8.41 0.56 -38.20
N SER A 92 8.90 1.62 -37.59
CA SER A 92 9.56 1.53 -36.29
C SER A 92 8.52 1.37 -35.18
N ALA A 93 8.89 0.65 -34.13
CA ALA A 93 8.02 0.44 -32.99
C ALA A 93 8.68 1.02 -31.75
N ASN A 94 7.90 1.73 -30.96
CA ASN A 94 8.36 2.19 -29.66
C ASN A 94 7.95 1.21 -28.58
N ARG A 95 8.91 0.83 -27.76
CA ARG A 95 8.63 -0.04 -26.61
C ARG A 95 8.20 0.83 -25.44
N ILE A 96 6.98 0.59 -24.95
CA ILE A 96 6.45 1.25 -23.78
C ILE A 96 6.54 0.29 -22.62
N ARG A 97 7.22 0.71 -21.56
CA ARG A 97 7.31 -0.06 -20.32
C ARG A 97 6.33 0.50 -19.31
N LYS A 98 5.38 -0.31 -18.91
CA LYS A 98 4.45 0.06 -17.84
C LYS A 98 4.79 -0.78 -16.64
N ARG A 99 5.44 -0.15 -15.67
CA ARG A 99 5.80 -0.82 -14.43
C ARG A 99 4.60 -0.89 -13.52
N THR A 100 4.47 -2.01 -12.85
CA THR A 100 3.41 -2.21 -11.86
C THR A 100 4.04 -2.54 -10.51
N SER A 101 3.24 -2.39 -9.47
CA SER A 101 3.66 -2.67 -8.11
C SER A 101 2.59 -3.48 -7.41
N HIS A 102 3.02 -4.31 -6.46
CA HIS A 102 2.13 -4.97 -5.52
C HIS A 102 2.33 -4.30 -4.17
N ILE A 103 1.27 -3.73 -3.63
CA ILE A 103 1.34 -3.00 -2.38
C ILE A 103 0.66 -3.82 -1.30
N THR A 104 1.37 -4.07 -0.20
CA THR A 104 0.84 -4.83 0.93
C THR A 104 0.89 -3.96 2.17
N VAL A 105 -0.23 -3.88 2.88
CA VAL A 105 -0.33 -3.18 4.16
C VAL A 105 -0.81 -4.15 5.21
N VAL A 106 -0.09 -4.23 6.32
CA VAL A 106 -0.46 -5.03 7.47
C VAL A 106 -0.74 -4.07 8.63
N VAL A 107 -1.93 -4.17 9.20
CA VAL A 107 -2.30 -3.39 10.37
C VAL A 107 -2.44 -4.33 11.57
N ALA A 108 -2.08 -3.85 12.74
CA ALA A 108 -2.12 -4.64 13.95
C ALA A 108 -2.72 -3.80 15.09
N SER A 109 -3.24 -4.49 16.09
CA SER A 109 -3.73 -3.84 17.29
C SER A 109 -2.55 -3.41 18.15
N ARG A 110 -2.51 -2.14 18.53
CA ARG A 110 -1.44 -1.61 19.38
C ARG A 110 -1.49 -2.23 20.77
N THR A 111 -2.69 -2.41 21.28
CA THR A 111 -2.88 -3.02 22.62
C THR A 111 -2.37 -4.46 22.61
N ALA A 112 -2.73 -5.24 21.60
CA ALA A 112 -2.26 -6.62 21.49
C ALA A 112 -0.75 -6.68 21.31
N ALA A 113 -0.19 -5.80 20.49
CA ALA A 113 1.25 -5.74 20.26
C ALA A 113 2.01 -5.40 21.54
N ALA A 114 1.48 -4.43 22.32
CA ALA A 114 2.08 -4.06 23.59
C ALA A 114 2.01 -5.21 24.60
N THR A 115 0.90 -5.94 24.60
CA THR A 115 0.74 -7.10 25.49
C THR A 115 1.71 -8.21 25.11
N GLU A 116 1.82 -8.49 23.85
CA GLU A 116 2.75 -9.49 23.34
C GLU A 116 4.20 -9.13 23.64
N GLY A 117 4.52 -7.84 23.57
CA GLY A 117 5.86 -7.36 23.86
C GLY A 117 6.26 -7.55 25.33
N LYS A 118 5.30 -7.71 26.21
CA LYS A 118 5.57 -7.97 27.64
C LYS A 118 5.68 -9.46 27.96
N GLY A 119 5.19 -10.28 27.09
CA GLY A 119 5.22 -11.72 27.28
C GLY A 119 6.50 -12.34 26.84
#